data_53c8e12e1f13654e6f29720e9429b395
#
_entry.id   53c8e12e1f13654e6f29720e9429b395
#
_cell.length_a   1.000
_cell.length_b   1.000
_cell.length_c   1.000
_cell.angle_alpha   90.00
_cell.angle_beta   90.00
_cell.angle_gamma   90.00
#
_symmetry.space_group_name_H-M   'P 1'
#
loop_
_entity.id
_entity.type
_entity.pdbx_description
1 polymer ?
#
loop_
_entity_poly.entity_id
_entity_poly.type
_entity_poly.pdbx_seq_one_letter_code
_entity_poly.pdbx_strand_id
1 'polypeptide(L)'
;MSTTTDIVQWPPSLWAAQTAPGPNLPVLHGNQQADVVIIGGGFTGLSTALHLRETGVDVAIVEAMEPGWGASGRNNGQVIPTLSRPDPEDLIARHGAAGERFVAMLRDSASNLFDTVRRYKIDAEHEQSGWVQPVHSPGRIKIAERRFKQWSKFGADVELLSRDQARDMLGSDAWHGGFWNKTGGHINPLALAHGLARTVLSLGGRIYARSPVIDFARRGDRWVVRTARGELSARALVLASNAYTGEFSKALAPDLAHEVMPVLSWQMATQPLSDNVRKTIIPARQAMSDTHGELYFARYDARNRLVTGGAVIGPGNKAERLKARVASRLQLLWPQIGEVRFDYVWNGYVGMTTDYMPRIHRLGPDAYGWTGCNGRAVALTIPLGAELAKAVRGVPDNELALPFTNAVTIPAHALLRPFAPLMLLLYRYRDAREIA
;
A
#
# COMPACT_ATOMS: atom_id res chain seq x y z
N MET A 1 12.26 -37.73 12.02
CA MET A 1 12.04 -36.92 10.80
C MET A 1 12.20 -35.49 11.21
N SER A 2 13.27 -34.83 10.80
CA SER A 2 13.63 -33.47 11.17
C SER A 2 12.58 -32.50 10.60
N THR A 3 11.82 -31.85 11.46
CA THR A 3 10.96 -30.73 11.11
C THR A 3 11.87 -29.53 10.88
N THR A 4 12.39 -29.38 9.67
CA THR A 4 12.90 -28.10 9.20
C THR A 4 11.69 -27.15 9.21
N THR A 5 11.55 -26.37 10.27
CA THR A 5 10.73 -25.16 10.26
C THR A 5 11.25 -24.30 9.11
N ASP A 6 10.48 -24.18 8.02
CA ASP A 6 10.83 -23.33 6.90
C ASP A 6 10.90 -21.89 7.43
N ILE A 7 12.10 -21.45 7.81
CA ILE A 7 12.35 -20.11 8.33
C ILE A 7 12.10 -19.14 7.18
N VAL A 8 11.07 -18.30 7.33
CA VAL A 8 10.76 -17.27 6.36
C VAL A 8 11.88 -16.23 6.36
N GLN A 9 12.53 -16.06 5.22
CA GLN A 9 13.50 -14.99 5.04
C GLN A 9 12.78 -13.66 4.84
N TRP A 10 12.95 -12.77 5.79
CA TRP A 10 12.51 -11.40 5.66
C TRP A 10 13.48 -10.57 4.81
N PRO A 11 12.99 -9.59 4.04
CA PRO A 11 13.90 -8.66 3.38
C PRO A 11 14.72 -7.88 4.43
N PRO A 12 15.93 -7.41 4.12
CA PRO A 12 16.75 -6.61 5.02
C PRO A 12 16.19 -5.20 5.18
N SER A 13 14.94 -5.11 5.61
CA SER A 13 14.22 -3.85 5.77
C SER A 13 14.34 -3.30 7.18
N LEU A 14 14.22 -1.97 7.30
CA LEU A 14 14.06 -1.30 8.58
C LEU A 14 12.95 -1.94 9.41
N TRP A 15 11.83 -2.27 8.78
CA TRP A 15 10.64 -2.80 9.45
C TRP A 15 10.89 -4.20 9.99
N ALA A 16 11.51 -5.08 9.22
CA ALA A 16 11.86 -6.44 9.68
C ALA A 16 12.88 -6.42 10.84
N ALA A 17 13.79 -5.42 10.85
CA ALA A 17 14.80 -5.29 11.90
C ALA A 17 14.27 -4.70 13.22
N GLN A 18 13.19 -3.91 13.18
CA GLN A 18 12.72 -3.13 14.33
C GLN A 18 11.35 -3.53 14.86
N THR A 19 10.52 -4.16 14.03
CA THR A 19 9.17 -4.57 14.45
C THR A 19 9.25 -5.82 15.32
N ALA A 20 8.49 -5.83 16.39
CA ALA A 20 8.32 -7.02 17.23
C ALA A 20 7.82 -8.22 16.39
N PRO A 21 8.26 -9.45 16.71
CA PRO A 21 7.84 -10.63 15.98
C PRO A 21 6.33 -10.72 15.82
N GLY A 22 5.88 -11.21 14.67
CA GLY A 22 4.46 -11.48 14.40
C GLY A 22 3.90 -12.59 15.30
N PRO A 23 2.60 -12.87 15.23
CA PRO A 23 2.01 -14.01 15.93
C PRO A 23 2.60 -15.32 15.39
N ASN A 24 2.76 -16.31 16.27
CA ASN A 24 3.12 -17.66 15.84
C ASN A 24 1.92 -18.32 15.17
N LEU A 25 2.03 -18.69 13.92
CA LEU A 25 0.92 -19.14 13.09
C LEU A 25 1.14 -20.58 12.58
N PRO A 26 0.08 -21.41 12.52
CA PRO A 26 0.17 -22.74 11.95
C PRO A 26 0.28 -22.69 10.42
N VAL A 27 0.81 -23.75 9.84
CA VAL A 27 0.70 -24.07 8.41
C VAL A 27 -0.68 -24.73 8.18
N LEU A 28 -1.27 -24.52 7.00
CA LEU A 28 -2.50 -25.22 6.62
C LEU A 28 -2.19 -26.70 6.39
N HIS A 29 -2.77 -27.55 7.23
CA HIS A 29 -2.67 -29.00 7.15
C HIS A 29 -4.03 -29.68 7.04
N GLY A 30 -4.10 -30.74 6.21
CA GLY A 30 -5.33 -31.53 6.05
C GLY A 30 -6.49 -30.71 5.48
N ASN A 31 -7.71 -31.17 5.76
CA ASN A 31 -8.92 -30.51 5.27
C ASN A 31 -9.50 -29.60 6.34
N GLN A 32 -9.58 -28.32 6.05
CA GLN A 32 -10.15 -27.30 6.92
C GLN A 32 -11.41 -26.69 6.28
N GLN A 33 -12.24 -26.09 7.10
CA GLN A 33 -13.46 -25.41 6.65
C GLN A 33 -13.60 -24.03 7.31
N ALA A 34 -14.23 -23.10 6.61
CA ALA A 34 -14.62 -21.79 7.11
C ALA A 34 -15.90 -21.31 6.38
N ASP A 35 -16.48 -20.21 6.82
CA ASP A 35 -17.49 -19.51 6.01
C ASP A 35 -16.84 -18.76 4.88
N VAL A 36 -15.72 -18.10 5.17
CA VAL A 36 -14.96 -17.28 4.20
C VAL A 36 -13.49 -17.65 4.25
N VAL A 37 -12.90 -17.89 3.08
CA VAL A 37 -11.46 -18.01 2.90
C VAL A 37 -10.90 -16.73 2.25
N ILE A 38 -9.81 -16.22 2.81
CA ILE A 38 -9.09 -15.06 2.26
C ILE A 38 -7.69 -15.52 1.86
N ILE A 39 -7.32 -15.29 0.60
CA ILE A 39 -5.98 -15.58 0.07
C ILE A 39 -5.14 -14.31 0.15
N GLY A 40 -4.13 -14.31 1.04
CA GLY A 40 -3.20 -13.21 1.28
C GLY A 40 -3.41 -12.50 2.62
N GLY A 41 -2.36 -12.48 3.43
CA GLY A 41 -2.26 -11.84 4.75
C GLY A 41 -1.66 -10.42 4.70
N GLY A 42 -1.92 -9.68 3.62
CA GLY A 42 -1.61 -8.25 3.54
C GLY A 42 -2.69 -7.38 4.20
N PHE A 43 -2.53 -6.06 4.15
CA PHE A 43 -3.47 -5.12 4.78
C PHE A 43 -4.92 -5.37 4.38
N THR A 44 -5.21 -5.53 3.09
CA THR A 44 -6.58 -5.73 2.62
C THR A 44 -7.16 -7.05 3.14
N GLY A 45 -6.42 -8.16 3.05
CA GLY A 45 -6.90 -9.45 3.55
C GLY A 45 -7.13 -9.44 5.05
N LEU A 46 -6.21 -8.85 5.81
CA LEU A 46 -6.35 -8.70 7.27
C LEU A 46 -7.51 -7.78 7.63
N SER A 47 -7.69 -6.67 6.92
CA SER A 47 -8.82 -5.76 7.14
C SER A 47 -10.16 -6.42 6.78
N THR A 48 -10.22 -7.17 5.67
CA THR A 48 -11.43 -7.93 5.31
C THR A 48 -11.79 -8.93 6.39
N ALA A 49 -10.79 -9.69 6.87
CA ALA A 49 -10.99 -10.64 7.97
C ALA A 49 -11.46 -9.96 9.25
N LEU A 50 -10.87 -8.83 9.60
CA LEU A 50 -11.26 -8.03 10.76
C LEU A 50 -12.75 -7.66 10.70
N HIS A 51 -13.19 -7.02 9.61
CA HIS A 51 -14.58 -6.57 9.47
C HIS A 51 -15.59 -7.72 9.37
N LEU A 52 -15.20 -8.86 8.82
CA LEU A 52 -16.04 -10.07 8.86
C LEU A 52 -16.13 -10.64 10.28
N ARG A 53 -15.02 -10.69 11.03
CA ARG A 53 -15.02 -11.16 12.42
C ARG A 53 -15.80 -10.25 13.36
N GLU A 54 -15.80 -8.94 13.14
CA GLU A 54 -16.66 -8.00 13.90
C GLU A 54 -18.15 -8.31 13.76
N THR A 55 -18.55 -9.01 12.69
CA THR A 55 -19.93 -9.44 12.44
C THR A 55 -20.17 -10.94 12.74
N GLY A 56 -19.22 -11.62 13.35
CA GLY A 56 -19.34 -13.01 13.76
C GLY A 56 -19.12 -14.05 12.66
N VAL A 57 -18.75 -13.65 11.43
CA VAL A 57 -18.49 -14.59 10.31
C VAL A 57 -17.23 -15.40 10.59
N ASP A 58 -17.24 -16.72 10.37
CA ASP A 58 -16.06 -17.58 10.51
C ASP A 58 -15.11 -17.39 9.33
N VAL A 59 -13.90 -16.89 9.61
CA VAL A 59 -12.91 -16.49 8.59
C VAL A 59 -11.59 -17.21 8.78
N ALA A 60 -11.03 -17.69 7.68
CA ALA A 60 -9.66 -18.19 7.63
C ALA A 60 -8.84 -17.48 6.54
N ILE A 61 -7.65 -16.98 6.89
CA ILE A 61 -6.67 -16.43 5.96
C ILE A 61 -5.66 -17.52 5.62
N VAL A 62 -5.33 -17.65 4.33
CA VAL A 62 -4.22 -18.49 3.83
C VAL A 62 -3.15 -17.57 3.24
N GLU A 63 -2.02 -17.47 3.92
CA GLU A 63 -0.88 -16.61 3.58
C GLU A 63 0.32 -17.45 3.12
N ALA A 64 0.92 -17.04 2.01
CA ALA A 64 2.03 -17.77 1.42
C ALA A 64 3.29 -17.78 2.31
N MET A 65 3.55 -16.68 2.98
CA MET A 65 4.71 -16.48 3.86
C MET A 65 4.24 -16.16 5.29
N GLU A 66 4.38 -14.90 5.72
CA GLU A 66 3.90 -14.39 7.01
C GLU A 66 3.05 -13.14 6.78
N PRO A 67 2.11 -12.79 7.67
CA PRO A 67 1.34 -11.56 7.55
C PRO A 67 2.23 -10.34 7.36
N GLY A 68 1.99 -9.57 6.28
CA GLY A 68 2.79 -8.41 5.94
C GLY A 68 4.10 -8.68 5.21
N TRP A 69 4.48 -9.92 4.92
CA TRP A 69 5.73 -10.21 4.21
C TRP A 69 5.80 -9.57 2.82
N GLY A 70 4.69 -9.45 2.11
CA GLY A 70 4.58 -8.78 0.81
C GLY A 70 4.68 -7.26 0.90
N ALA A 71 4.04 -6.54 -0.03
CA ALA A 71 4.06 -5.08 -0.11
C ALA A 71 3.59 -4.38 1.17
N SER A 72 2.68 -4.98 1.91
CA SER A 72 2.09 -4.39 3.12
C SER A 72 3.12 -4.13 4.22
N GLY A 73 4.13 -4.98 4.41
CA GLY A 73 5.19 -4.74 5.39
C GLY A 73 6.49 -4.21 4.79
N ARG A 74 6.50 -3.83 3.50
CA ARG A 74 7.70 -3.31 2.80
C ARG A 74 7.57 -1.87 2.34
N ASN A 75 6.36 -1.29 2.34
CA ASN A 75 6.14 0.08 1.89
C ASN A 75 6.77 1.10 2.85
N ASN A 76 6.74 2.39 2.47
CA ASN A 76 7.33 3.45 3.30
C ASN A 76 6.46 3.85 4.51
N GLY A 77 5.24 3.37 4.61
CA GLY A 77 4.34 3.65 5.73
C GLY A 77 3.60 4.97 5.64
N GLN A 78 3.62 5.70 4.53
CA GLN A 78 2.83 6.92 4.38
C GLN A 78 1.34 6.58 4.26
N VAL A 79 0.51 7.26 5.05
CA VAL A 79 -0.94 7.15 5.06
C VAL A 79 -1.49 8.33 4.26
N ILE A 80 -1.86 8.07 3.00
CA ILE A 80 -2.22 9.09 2.02
C ILE A 80 -3.68 8.88 1.60
N PRO A 81 -4.62 9.77 1.96
CA PRO A 81 -6.04 9.63 1.66
C PRO A 81 -6.41 10.16 0.25
N THR A 82 -5.60 9.87 -0.73
CA THR A 82 -5.85 10.18 -2.15
C THR A 82 -5.31 9.10 -3.05
N LEU A 83 -5.78 9.00 -4.27
CA LEU A 83 -5.14 8.18 -5.30
C LEU A 83 -3.89 8.86 -5.87
N SER A 84 -3.08 8.10 -6.61
CA SER A 84 -1.84 8.60 -7.18
C SER A 84 -2.06 9.65 -8.28
N ARG A 85 -3.09 9.47 -9.11
CA ARG A 85 -3.44 10.40 -10.20
C ARG A 85 -4.90 10.82 -10.23
N PRO A 86 -5.90 9.91 -10.22
CA PRO A 86 -7.29 10.33 -10.26
C PRO A 86 -7.66 11.20 -9.06
N ASP A 87 -8.33 12.30 -9.33
CA ASP A 87 -8.92 13.21 -8.34
C ASP A 87 -10.45 13.02 -8.29
N PRO A 88 -11.19 13.60 -7.35
CA PRO A 88 -12.62 13.34 -7.15
C PRO A 88 -13.50 13.45 -8.40
N GLU A 89 -13.28 14.46 -9.24
CA GLU A 89 -14.08 14.66 -10.46
C GLU A 89 -13.85 13.53 -11.48
N ASP A 90 -12.63 12.98 -11.59
CA ASP A 90 -12.33 11.85 -12.46
C ASP A 90 -13.07 10.59 -12.01
N LEU A 91 -13.16 10.37 -10.68
CA LEU A 91 -13.85 9.22 -10.09
C LEU A 91 -15.35 9.30 -10.31
N ILE A 92 -15.93 10.47 -10.11
CA ILE A 92 -17.38 10.70 -10.31
C ILE A 92 -17.74 10.63 -11.79
N ALA A 93 -16.95 11.22 -12.67
CA ALA A 93 -17.17 11.15 -14.11
C ALA A 93 -17.14 9.70 -14.61
N ARG A 94 -16.30 8.84 -14.02
CA ARG A 94 -16.17 7.44 -14.41
C ARG A 94 -17.25 6.52 -13.83
N HIS A 95 -17.69 6.77 -12.59
CA HIS A 95 -18.49 5.82 -11.82
C HIS A 95 -19.82 6.38 -11.31
N GLY A 96 -20.15 7.64 -11.60
CA GLY A 96 -21.40 8.28 -11.14
C GLY A 96 -21.54 8.22 -9.61
N ALA A 97 -22.69 7.79 -9.13
CA ALA A 97 -22.99 7.69 -7.70
C ALA A 97 -22.03 6.75 -6.93
N ALA A 98 -21.51 5.70 -7.55
CA ALA A 98 -20.46 4.88 -6.94
C ALA A 98 -19.15 5.69 -6.80
N GLY A 99 -18.84 6.56 -7.76
CA GLY A 99 -17.71 7.47 -7.70
C GLY A 99 -17.80 8.44 -6.52
N GLU A 100 -19.00 8.98 -6.21
CA GLU A 100 -19.21 9.83 -5.03
C GLU A 100 -18.95 9.05 -3.73
N ARG A 101 -19.47 7.83 -3.61
CA ARG A 101 -19.19 6.96 -2.45
C ARG A 101 -17.70 6.62 -2.32
N PHE A 102 -17.03 6.40 -3.46
CA PHE A 102 -15.60 6.13 -3.47
C PHE A 102 -14.78 7.35 -3.03
N VAL A 103 -15.15 8.57 -3.48
CA VAL A 103 -14.53 9.81 -3.01
C VAL A 103 -14.69 9.98 -1.50
N ALA A 104 -15.90 9.73 -0.97
CA ALA A 104 -16.14 9.77 0.48
C ALA A 104 -15.28 8.74 1.23
N MET A 105 -15.20 7.50 0.73
CA MET A 105 -14.35 6.46 1.30
C MET A 105 -12.86 6.85 1.29
N LEU A 106 -12.36 7.45 0.22
CA LEU A 106 -10.98 7.93 0.13
C LEU A 106 -10.72 9.08 1.08
N ARG A 107 -11.63 10.08 1.15
CA ARG A 107 -11.54 11.21 2.08
C ARG A 107 -11.32 10.73 3.52
N ASP A 108 -12.09 9.73 3.92
CA ASP A 108 -12.11 9.24 5.30
C ASP A 108 -11.07 8.14 5.57
N SER A 109 -10.37 7.67 4.52
CA SER A 109 -9.52 6.47 4.58
C SER A 109 -8.37 6.56 5.58
N ALA A 110 -7.73 7.72 5.71
CA ALA A 110 -6.66 7.92 6.68
C ALA A 110 -7.20 7.90 8.12
N SER A 111 -8.28 8.62 8.39
CA SER A 111 -8.95 8.61 9.69
C SER A 111 -9.39 7.20 10.07
N ASN A 112 -10.01 6.45 9.15
CA ASN A 112 -10.41 5.05 9.37
C ASN A 112 -9.22 4.15 9.74
N LEU A 113 -8.05 4.35 9.12
CA LEU A 113 -6.85 3.60 9.48
C LEU A 113 -6.38 3.95 10.90
N PHE A 114 -6.24 5.23 11.22
CA PHE A 114 -5.77 5.67 12.54
C PHE A 114 -6.77 5.31 13.64
N ASP A 115 -8.09 5.38 13.38
CA ASP A 115 -9.14 4.95 14.32
C ASP A 115 -9.08 3.43 14.55
N THR A 116 -8.83 2.63 13.51
CA THR A 116 -8.61 1.19 13.65
C THR A 116 -7.38 0.91 14.54
N VAL A 117 -6.28 1.62 14.31
CA VAL A 117 -5.06 1.50 15.13
C VAL A 117 -5.35 1.82 16.61
N ARG A 118 -6.06 2.92 16.88
CA ARG A 118 -6.43 3.35 18.23
C ARG A 118 -7.42 2.37 18.88
N ARG A 119 -8.48 1.98 18.17
CA ARG A 119 -9.54 1.08 18.66
C ARG A 119 -8.99 -0.26 19.11
N TYR A 120 -8.08 -0.83 18.33
CA TYR A 120 -7.48 -2.14 18.63
C TYR A 120 -6.13 -2.04 19.34
N LYS A 121 -5.72 -0.83 19.74
CA LYS A 121 -4.46 -0.57 20.46
C LYS A 121 -3.26 -1.18 19.74
N ILE A 122 -3.21 -1.04 18.42
CA ILE A 122 -2.12 -1.56 17.60
C ILE A 122 -0.90 -0.64 17.76
N ASP A 123 0.20 -1.18 18.26
CA ASP A 123 1.47 -0.46 18.32
C ASP A 123 2.12 -0.44 16.93
N ALA A 124 1.70 0.52 16.11
CA ALA A 124 2.17 0.71 14.74
C ALA A 124 3.08 1.94 14.60
N GLU A 125 3.63 2.49 15.68
CA GLU A 125 4.43 3.72 15.66
C GLU A 125 3.75 4.82 14.82
N HIS A 126 2.43 4.96 14.98
CA HIS A 126 1.61 5.82 14.13
C HIS A 126 1.70 7.29 14.52
N GLU A 127 1.81 8.14 13.50
CA GLU A 127 1.74 9.59 13.65
C GLU A 127 0.75 10.16 12.61
N GLN A 128 -0.35 10.74 13.10
CA GLN A 128 -1.35 11.43 12.27
C GLN A 128 -0.98 12.90 12.15
N SER A 129 0.18 13.18 11.55
CA SER A 129 0.80 14.51 11.44
C SER A 129 0.52 15.22 10.12
N GLY A 130 -0.34 14.64 9.27
CA GLY A 130 -0.64 15.12 7.93
C GLY A 130 0.27 14.54 6.85
N TRP A 131 -0.20 14.67 5.61
CA TRP A 131 0.56 14.36 4.41
C TRP A 131 0.61 15.56 3.47
N VAL A 132 1.82 15.91 3.02
CA VAL A 132 2.07 17.05 2.14
C VAL A 132 2.48 16.57 0.76
N GLN A 133 1.88 17.16 -0.28
CA GLN A 133 2.36 17.02 -1.65
C GLN A 133 2.94 18.36 -2.11
N PRO A 134 4.23 18.61 -1.88
CA PRO A 134 4.86 19.83 -2.37
C PRO A 134 5.08 19.77 -3.89
N VAL A 135 5.05 20.93 -4.53
CA VAL A 135 5.22 21.05 -5.98
C VAL A 135 6.66 21.43 -6.32
N HIS A 136 7.29 20.66 -7.20
CA HIS A 136 8.72 20.78 -7.51
C HIS A 136 9.03 21.85 -8.57
N SER A 137 8.04 22.41 -9.22
CA SER A 137 8.23 23.47 -10.23
C SER A 137 7.04 24.43 -10.26
N PRO A 138 7.21 25.68 -10.73
CA PRO A 138 6.10 26.61 -10.85
C PRO A 138 4.95 26.09 -11.75
N GLY A 139 5.28 25.38 -12.82
CA GLY A 139 4.29 24.80 -13.74
C GLY A 139 3.39 23.74 -13.10
N ARG A 140 3.80 23.17 -11.97
CA ARG A 140 3.05 22.15 -11.22
C ARG A 140 2.13 22.69 -10.13
N ILE A 141 2.13 24.00 -9.86
CA ILE A 141 1.25 24.63 -8.87
C ILE A 141 -0.23 24.31 -9.16
N LYS A 142 -0.59 24.31 -10.43
CA LYS A 142 -1.94 23.93 -10.90
C LYS A 142 -2.42 22.57 -10.42
N ILE A 143 -1.51 21.62 -10.11
CA ILE A 143 -1.85 20.31 -9.58
C ILE A 143 -2.32 20.45 -8.12
N ALA A 144 -1.59 21.21 -7.31
CA ALA A 144 -1.97 21.46 -5.92
C ALA A 144 -3.30 22.25 -5.84
N GLU A 145 -3.47 23.28 -6.67
CA GLU A 145 -4.70 24.08 -6.75
C GLU A 145 -5.91 23.23 -7.14
N ARG A 146 -5.77 22.38 -8.18
CA ARG A 146 -6.83 21.47 -8.62
C ARG A 146 -7.22 20.51 -7.49
N ARG A 147 -6.23 19.87 -6.85
CA ARG A 147 -6.47 18.96 -5.74
C ARG A 147 -7.14 19.64 -4.57
N PHE A 148 -6.64 20.79 -4.16
CA PHE A 148 -7.25 21.58 -3.10
C PHE A 148 -8.72 21.90 -3.42
N LYS A 149 -9.01 22.46 -4.61
CA LYS A 149 -10.35 22.81 -5.04
C LYS A 149 -11.29 21.61 -5.00
N GLN A 150 -10.88 20.48 -5.56
CA GLN A 150 -11.73 19.29 -5.64
C GLN A 150 -11.94 18.65 -4.26
N TRP A 151 -10.87 18.39 -3.51
CA TRP A 151 -10.98 17.73 -2.21
C TRP A 151 -11.70 18.59 -1.16
N SER A 152 -11.51 19.92 -1.15
CA SER A 152 -12.27 20.84 -0.30
C SER A 152 -13.77 20.77 -0.58
N LYS A 153 -14.16 20.71 -1.85
CA LYS A 153 -15.56 20.58 -2.27
C LYS A 153 -16.25 19.35 -1.68
N PHE A 154 -15.49 18.27 -1.46
CA PHE A 154 -15.98 17.03 -0.85
C PHE A 154 -15.72 16.95 0.66
N GLY A 155 -15.40 18.07 1.32
CA GLY A 155 -15.27 18.17 2.76
C GLY A 155 -14.01 17.54 3.36
N ALA A 156 -12.96 17.34 2.55
CA ALA A 156 -11.67 16.92 3.08
C ALA A 156 -10.97 18.05 3.85
N ASP A 157 -10.28 17.72 4.95
CA ASP A 157 -9.48 18.69 5.71
C ASP A 157 -8.13 18.90 5.02
N VAL A 158 -8.13 19.86 4.11
CA VAL A 158 -7.00 20.14 3.20
C VAL A 158 -6.66 21.63 3.15
N GLU A 159 -5.42 21.93 2.79
CA GLU A 159 -4.93 23.30 2.65
C GLU A 159 -4.04 23.43 1.42
N LEU A 160 -4.14 24.58 0.73
CA LEU A 160 -3.22 24.96 -0.33
C LEU A 160 -2.07 25.76 0.29
N LEU A 161 -0.87 25.27 0.18
CA LEU A 161 0.31 25.91 0.75
C LEU A 161 0.97 26.87 -0.24
N SER A 162 1.27 28.07 0.22
CA SER A 162 2.19 28.98 -0.46
C SER A 162 3.62 28.42 -0.45
N ARG A 163 4.52 29.05 -1.22
CA ARG A 163 5.94 28.70 -1.22
C ARG A 163 6.57 28.83 0.17
N ASP A 164 6.28 29.93 0.88
CA ASP A 164 6.83 30.15 2.22
C ASP A 164 6.30 29.14 3.24
N GLN A 165 5.01 28.84 3.21
CA GLN A 165 4.42 27.81 4.05
C GLN A 165 5.01 26.42 3.78
N ALA A 166 5.23 26.05 2.49
CA ALA A 166 5.87 24.79 2.13
C ALA A 166 7.33 24.74 2.60
N ARG A 167 8.09 25.85 2.46
CA ARG A 167 9.46 25.99 2.95
C ARG A 167 9.51 25.77 4.46
N ASP A 168 8.69 26.48 5.23
CA ASP A 168 8.69 26.44 6.68
C ASP A 168 8.25 25.06 7.21
N MET A 169 7.27 24.44 6.56
CA MET A 169 6.78 23.11 6.90
C MET A 169 7.77 21.99 6.60
N LEU A 170 8.52 22.10 5.51
CA LEU A 170 9.43 21.04 5.05
C LEU A 170 10.90 21.31 5.32
N GLY A 171 11.25 22.55 5.69
CA GLY A 171 12.63 22.95 5.96
C GLY A 171 13.51 23.03 4.72
N SER A 172 12.94 23.45 3.58
CA SER A 172 13.64 23.50 2.29
C SER A 172 13.01 24.51 1.32
N ASP A 173 13.85 25.21 0.56
CA ASP A 173 13.44 26.14 -0.50
C ASP A 173 13.17 25.45 -1.85
N ALA A 174 13.30 24.14 -1.93
CA ALA A 174 13.23 23.39 -3.18
C ALA A 174 11.81 23.33 -3.80
N TRP A 175 10.78 23.69 -3.02
CA TRP A 175 9.39 23.60 -3.49
C TRP A 175 8.72 24.96 -3.67
N HIS A 176 7.75 25.01 -4.58
CA HIS A 176 7.08 26.23 -5.02
C HIS A 176 5.67 26.41 -4.42
N GLY A 177 5.32 25.60 -3.41
CA GLY A 177 4.01 25.51 -2.75
C GLY A 177 3.61 24.06 -2.58
N GLY A 178 2.35 23.78 -2.27
CA GLY A 178 1.93 22.40 -2.07
C GLY A 178 0.45 22.24 -1.74
N PHE A 179 0.05 20.99 -1.65
CA PHE A 179 -1.24 20.54 -1.15
C PHE A 179 -1.00 19.77 0.17
N TRP A 180 -1.65 20.19 1.24
CA TRP A 180 -1.58 19.52 2.55
C TRP A 180 -2.91 18.88 2.90
N ASN A 181 -2.91 17.58 3.14
CA ASN A 181 -4.02 16.85 3.72
C ASN A 181 -3.71 16.57 5.19
N LYS A 182 -4.50 17.16 6.09
CA LYS A 182 -4.25 17.13 7.55
C LYS A 182 -4.59 15.79 8.19
N THR A 183 -5.46 14.98 7.56
CA THR A 183 -5.85 13.67 8.08
C THR A 183 -4.81 12.58 7.83
N GLY A 184 -3.90 12.80 6.88
CA GLY A 184 -2.82 11.88 6.56
C GLY A 184 -1.77 11.73 7.67
N GLY A 185 -0.70 11.01 7.36
CA GLY A 185 0.40 10.77 8.30
C GLY A 185 1.24 9.57 7.92
N HIS A 186 1.73 8.84 8.92
CA HIS A 186 2.54 7.64 8.66
C HIS A 186 2.47 6.60 9.79
N ILE A 187 2.90 5.38 9.48
CA ILE A 187 2.91 4.22 10.38
C ILE A 187 4.16 3.36 10.14
N ASN A 188 4.49 2.48 11.07
CA ASN A 188 5.31 1.31 10.80
C ASN A 188 4.43 0.24 10.12
N PRO A 189 4.64 -0.03 8.81
CA PRO A 189 3.71 -0.85 8.05
C PRO A 189 3.73 -2.33 8.46
N LEU A 190 4.88 -2.87 8.88
CA LEU A 190 4.95 -4.26 9.33
C LEU A 190 4.29 -4.42 10.71
N ALA A 191 4.49 -3.46 11.60
CA ALA A 191 3.83 -3.44 12.90
C ALA A 191 2.30 -3.35 12.77
N LEU A 192 1.80 -2.55 11.82
CA LEU A 192 0.36 -2.53 11.49
C LEU A 192 -0.13 -3.92 11.02
N ALA A 193 0.58 -4.58 10.09
CA ALA A 193 0.19 -5.90 9.62
C ALA A 193 0.16 -6.95 10.75
N HIS A 194 1.19 -6.97 11.59
CA HIS A 194 1.24 -7.86 12.75
C HIS A 194 0.14 -7.55 13.77
N GLY A 195 -0.15 -6.27 14.00
CA GLY A 195 -1.22 -5.83 14.90
C GLY A 195 -2.60 -6.27 14.39
N LEU A 196 -2.89 -6.05 13.10
CA LEU A 196 -4.14 -6.52 12.48
C LEU A 196 -4.26 -8.05 12.55
N ALA A 197 -3.16 -8.79 12.31
CA ALA A 197 -3.17 -10.24 12.42
C ALA A 197 -3.51 -10.71 13.85
N ARG A 198 -2.90 -10.10 14.88
CA ARG A 198 -3.24 -10.37 16.29
C ARG A 198 -4.70 -10.05 16.60
N THR A 199 -5.22 -8.95 16.05
CA THR A 199 -6.62 -8.54 16.22
C THR A 199 -7.57 -9.56 15.59
N VAL A 200 -7.29 -10.00 14.36
CA VAL A 200 -8.08 -11.05 13.70
C VAL A 200 -8.12 -12.34 14.53
N LEU A 201 -6.96 -12.76 15.06
CA LEU A 201 -6.88 -13.95 15.94
C LEU A 201 -7.66 -13.76 17.24
N SER A 202 -7.55 -12.60 17.89
CA SER A 202 -8.25 -12.30 19.14
C SER A 202 -9.78 -12.30 18.98
N LEU A 203 -10.27 -11.98 17.80
CA LEU A 203 -11.69 -12.06 17.42
C LEU A 203 -12.11 -13.47 16.97
N GLY A 204 -11.22 -14.48 17.09
CA GLY A 204 -11.49 -15.86 16.73
C GLY A 204 -11.35 -16.18 15.24
N GLY A 205 -10.71 -15.31 14.45
CA GLY A 205 -10.30 -15.63 13.08
C GLY A 205 -9.11 -16.58 13.07
N ARG A 206 -8.89 -17.26 11.95
CA ARG A 206 -7.78 -18.18 11.76
C ARG A 206 -6.85 -17.67 10.69
N ILE A 207 -5.54 -17.84 10.89
CA ILE A 207 -4.51 -17.47 9.90
C ILE A 207 -3.56 -18.64 9.75
N TYR A 208 -3.40 -19.12 8.54
CA TYR A 208 -2.42 -20.14 8.16
C TYR A 208 -1.29 -19.47 7.37
N ALA A 209 -0.12 -19.41 7.96
CA ALA A 209 1.09 -18.86 7.33
C ALA A 209 1.91 -19.97 6.66
N ARG A 210 2.92 -19.59 5.87
CA ARG A 210 3.78 -20.55 5.13
C ARG A 210 2.97 -21.58 4.34
N SER A 211 1.85 -21.11 3.76
CA SER A 211 0.86 -21.91 3.07
C SER A 211 0.55 -21.35 1.68
N PRO A 212 1.56 -21.34 0.76
CA PRO A 212 1.33 -20.79 -0.57
C PRO A 212 0.21 -21.56 -1.28
N VAL A 213 -0.79 -20.79 -1.74
CA VAL A 213 -1.92 -21.33 -2.48
C VAL A 213 -1.47 -21.68 -3.90
N ILE A 214 -1.73 -22.93 -4.30
CA ILE A 214 -1.44 -23.43 -5.64
C ILE A 214 -2.52 -22.99 -6.62
N ASP A 215 -3.78 -23.24 -6.25
CA ASP A 215 -4.96 -22.84 -7.00
C ASP A 215 -6.20 -22.80 -6.09
N PHE A 216 -7.31 -22.35 -6.67
CA PHE A 216 -8.63 -22.46 -6.06
C PHE A 216 -9.68 -22.81 -7.13
N ALA A 217 -10.69 -23.55 -6.75
CA ALA A 217 -11.79 -23.93 -7.63
C ALA A 217 -13.10 -24.04 -6.86
N ARG A 218 -14.21 -23.84 -7.53
CA ARG A 218 -15.54 -24.13 -6.98
C ARG A 218 -15.85 -25.61 -7.13
N ARG A 219 -16.22 -26.26 -6.02
CA ARG A 219 -16.71 -27.64 -5.98
C ARG A 219 -18.09 -27.64 -5.30
N GLY A 220 -19.13 -27.87 -6.08
CA GLY A 220 -20.52 -27.73 -5.61
C GLY A 220 -20.84 -26.28 -5.24
N ASP A 221 -21.26 -26.07 -4.01
CA ASP A 221 -21.59 -24.76 -3.44
C ASP A 221 -20.41 -24.08 -2.70
N ARG A 222 -19.24 -24.72 -2.66
CA ARG A 222 -18.07 -24.22 -1.90
C ARG A 222 -16.86 -23.96 -2.80
N TRP A 223 -16.06 -22.98 -2.39
CA TRP A 223 -14.71 -22.74 -2.91
C TRP A 223 -13.71 -23.61 -2.14
N VAL A 224 -12.82 -24.27 -2.86
CA VAL A 224 -11.72 -25.06 -2.28
C VAL A 224 -10.42 -24.43 -2.68
N VAL A 225 -9.65 -24.00 -1.69
CA VAL A 225 -8.29 -23.43 -1.83
C VAL A 225 -7.29 -24.53 -1.50
N ARG A 226 -6.32 -24.78 -2.39
CA ARG A 226 -5.34 -25.85 -2.26
C ARG A 226 -3.95 -25.32 -1.99
N THR A 227 -3.27 -25.95 -1.05
CA THR A 227 -1.84 -25.78 -0.77
C THR A 227 -1.12 -27.12 -0.88
N ALA A 228 0.20 -27.13 -0.75
CA ALA A 228 0.97 -28.38 -0.78
C ALA A 228 0.66 -29.34 0.40
N ARG A 229 0.09 -28.83 1.51
CA ARG A 229 -0.08 -29.60 2.76
C ARG A 229 -1.52 -29.74 3.21
N GLY A 230 -2.46 -29.04 2.56
CA GLY A 230 -3.87 -29.07 2.93
C GLY A 230 -4.78 -28.30 2.01
N GLU A 231 -6.08 -28.48 2.21
CA GLU A 231 -7.15 -27.77 1.52
C GLU A 231 -8.01 -27.02 2.53
N LEU A 232 -8.54 -25.86 2.12
CA LEU A 232 -9.54 -25.10 2.89
C LEU A 232 -10.77 -24.88 2.04
N SER A 233 -11.93 -25.31 2.54
CA SER A 233 -13.22 -25.20 1.86
C SER A 233 -14.07 -24.11 2.53
N ALA A 234 -14.64 -23.19 1.73
CA ALA A 234 -15.44 -22.07 2.22
C ALA A 234 -16.61 -21.74 1.29
N ARG A 235 -17.68 -21.11 1.81
CA ARG A 235 -18.81 -20.62 0.99
C ARG A 235 -18.38 -19.43 0.14
N ALA A 236 -17.56 -18.52 0.69
CA ALA A 236 -17.08 -17.34 -0.02
C ALA A 236 -15.55 -17.29 -0.03
N LEU A 237 -15.01 -16.60 -1.03
CA LEU A 237 -13.58 -16.44 -1.25
C LEU A 237 -13.22 -14.97 -1.49
N VAL A 238 -12.12 -14.51 -0.90
CA VAL A 238 -11.53 -13.20 -1.20
C VAL A 238 -10.06 -13.36 -1.59
N LEU A 239 -9.70 -12.90 -2.79
CA LEU A 239 -8.31 -12.84 -3.26
C LEU A 239 -7.73 -11.45 -2.98
N ALA A 240 -6.78 -11.37 -2.05
CA ALA A 240 -6.18 -10.13 -1.55
C ALA A 240 -4.65 -10.06 -1.78
N SER A 241 -4.14 -10.74 -2.82
CA SER A 241 -2.70 -10.87 -3.12
C SER A 241 -2.13 -9.74 -4.00
N ASN A 242 -2.97 -8.97 -4.71
CA ASN A 242 -2.61 -7.81 -5.54
C ASN A 242 -1.35 -8.07 -6.41
N ALA A 243 -0.27 -7.29 -6.22
CA ALA A 243 0.97 -7.40 -7.01
C ALA A 243 1.70 -8.76 -6.87
N TYR A 244 1.35 -9.57 -5.89
CA TYR A 244 1.97 -10.88 -5.62
C TYR A 244 1.11 -12.06 -6.11
N THR A 245 0.00 -11.82 -6.81
CA THR A 245 -0.95 -12.86 -7.24
C THR A 245 -0.27 -13.98 -8.03
N GLY A 246 0.63 -13.67 -8.96
CA GLY A 246 1.35 -14.67 -9.75
C GLY A 246 2.74 -15.06 -9.19
N GLU A 247 3.11 -14.62 -7.99
CA GLU A 247 4.48 -14.78 -7.48
C GLU A 247 4.75 -16.21 -6.98
N PHE A 248 3.79 -16.82 -6.32
CA PHE A 248 3.91 -18.17 -5.75
C PHE A 248 3.27 -19.25 -6.63
N SER A 249 2.29 -18.89 -7.44
CA SER A 249 1.66 -19.77 -8.42
C SER A 249 1.17 -18.98 -9.63
N LYS A 250 1.65 -19.34 -10.81
CA LYS A 250 1.19 -18.75 -12.08
C LYS A 250 -0.26 -19.10 -12.42
N ALA A 251 -0.79 -20.16 -11.83
CA ALA A 251 -2.17 -20.60 -12.02
C ALA A 251 -3.15 -19.79 -11.15
N LEU A 252 -2.66 -19.03 -10.17
CA LEU A 252 -3.50 -18.28 -9.26
C LEU A 252 -4.06 -17.02 -9.96
N ALA A 253 -5.33 -17.06 -10.36
CA ALA A 253 -6.05 -15.95 -10.97
C ALA A 253 -5.23 -15.19 -12.05
N PRO A 254 -4.84 -15.84 -13.16
CA PRO A 254 -3.92 -15.27 -14.16
C PRO A 254 -4.43 -13.94 -14.75
N ASP A 255 -5.74 -13.76 -14.91
CA ASP A 255 -6.31 -12.52 -15.44
C ASP A 255 -6.04 -11.34 -14.49
N LEU A 256 -6.18 -11.54 -13.19
CA LEU A 256 -5.86 -10.51 -12.19
C LEU A 256 -4.36 -10.27 -12.09
N ALA A 257 -3.55 -11.33 -12.17
CA ALA A 257 -2.09 -11.21 -12.18
C ALA A 257 -1.59 -10.39 -13.39
N HIS A 258 -2.26 -10.51 -14.54
CA HIS A 258 -1.91 -9.78 -15.75
C HIS A 258 -2.58 -8.41 -15.89
N GLU A 259 -3.50 -8.04 -15.00
CA GLU A 259 -4.08 -6.70 -14.95
C GLU A 259 -3.13 -5.68 -14.32
N VAL A 260 -2.25 -6.12 -13.44
CA VAL A 260 -1.29 -5.25 -12.77
C VAL A 260 0.13 -5.47 -13.26
N MET A 261 0.86 -4.39 -13.51
CA MET A 261 2.30 -4.42 -13.72
C MET A 261 2.99 -4.34 -12.36
N PRO A 262 3.67 -5.41 -11.90
CA PRO A 262 4.43 -5.36 -10.65
C PRO A 262 5.71 -4.55 -10.86
N VAL A 263 5.72 -3.32 -10.36
CA VAL A 263 6.88 -2.41 -10.43
C VAL A 263 7.69 -2.51 -9.14
N LEU A 264 9.00 -2.73 -9.27
CA LEU A 264 9.89 -2.81 -8.13
C LEU A 264 10.20 -1.41 -7.59
N SER A 265 9.74 -1.14 -6.38
CA SER A 265 9.99 0.10 -5.64
C SER A 265 11.03 -0.15 -4.55
N TRP A 266 12.02 0.72 -4.48
CA TRP A 266 13.09 0.66 -3.48
C TRP A 266 12.83 1.65 -2.35
N GLN A 267 13.06 1.19 -1.13
CA GLN A 267 12.97 1.98 0.08
C GLN A 267 14.33 2.02 0.77
N MET A 268 14.58 3.10 1.49
CA MET A 268 15.82 3.32 2.24
C MET A 268 15.51 4.03 3.55
N ALA A 269 16.31 3.75 4.57
CA ALA A 269 16.29 4.51 5.81
C ALA A 269 17.69 5.00 6.12
N THR A 270 17.82 6.30 6.40
CA THR A 270 19.10 6.91 6.78
C THR A 270 19.54 6.39 8.15
N GLN A 271 20.75 6.72 8.55
CA GLN A 271 21.10 6.75 9.98
C GLN A 271 20.20 7.75 10.70
N PRO A 272 19.98 7.58 12.02
CA PRO A 272 19.24 8.56 12.79
C PRO A 272 19.85 9.97 12.65
N LEU A 273 19.02 10.94 12.32
CA LEU A 273 19.47 12.34 12.30
C LEU A 273 19.64 12.85 13.72
N SER A 274 20.62 13.72 13.92
CA SER A 274 20.77 14.43 15.20
C SER A 274 19.53 15.30 15.46
N ASP A 275 19.22 15.56 16.71
CA ASP A 275 18.06 16.37 17.09
C ASP A 275 18.10 17.79 16.49
N ASN A 276 19.27 18.37 16.34
CA ASN A 276 19.42 19.68 15.71
C ASN A 276 19.03 19.66 14.23
N VAL A 277 19.49 18.67 13.47
CA VAL A 277 19.14 18.49 12.06
C VAL A 277 17.67 18.11 11.90
N ARG A 278 17.17 17.17 12.71
CA ARG A 278 15.79 16.74 12.66
C ARG A 278 14.79 17.89 12.84
N LYS A 279 15.08 18.83 13.72
CA LYS A 279 14.21 20.00 13.97
C LYS A 279 14.15 20.96 12.77
N THR A 280 15.05 20.86 11.82
CA THR A 280 15.10 21.72 10.62
C THR A 280 14.56 21.05 9.36
N ILE A 281 14.33 19.74 9.37
CA ILE A 281 13.83 18.97 8.22
C ILE A 281 12.49 18.37 8.63
N ILE A 282 11.41 18.76 7.97
CA ILE A 282 10.03 18.32 8.27
C ILE A 282 9.79 18.35 9.79
N PRO A 283 9.90 19.51 10.45
CA PRO A 283 9.97 19.63 11.92
C PRO A 283 8.77 19.03 12.65
N ALA A 284 7.57 19.12 12.07
CA ALA A 284 6.34 18.55 12.64
C ALA A 284 6.05 17.12 12.13
N ARG A 285 7.05 16.45 11.52
CA ARG A 285 7.05 15.04 11.14
C ARG A 285 5.95 14.61 10.17
N GLN A 286 5.44 15.52 9.34
CA GLN A 286 4.52 15.15 8.27
C GLN A 286 5.14 14.12 7.31
N ALA A 287 4.30 13.28 6.73
CA ALA A 287 4.70 12.53 5.55
C ALA A 287 4.69 13.44 4.32
N MET A 288 5.67 13.33 3.43
CA MET A 288 5.68 14.08 2.18
C MET A 288 5.96 13.20 0.98
N SER A 289 5.31 13.52 -0.14
CA SER A 289 5.64 12.97 -1.45
C SER A 289 5.27 13.99 -2.52
N ASP A 290 6.25 14.40 -3.34
CA ASP A 290 6.12 15.52 -4.24
C ASP A 290 5.45 15.21 -5.59
N THR A 291 5.55 16.14 -6.53
CA THR A 291 4.94 16.03 -7.85
C THR A 291 5.89 15.53 -8.95
N HIS A 292 7.12 15.08 -8.63
CA HIS A 292 7.94 14.42 -9.63
C HIS A 292 7.30 13.12 -10.12
N GLY A 293 7.49 12.79 -11.38
CA GLY A 293 7.04 11.50 -11.92
C GLY A 293 7.81 10.32 -11.34
N GLU A 294 9.12 10.49 -11.07
CA GLU A 294 9.86 9.66 -10.13
C GLU A 294 9.73 10.26 -8.73
N LEU A 295 8.62 9.98 -8.09
CA LEU A 295 8.18 10.53 -6.82
C LEU A 295 9.31 10.67 -5.79
N TYR A 296 9.56 11.89 -5.28
CA TYR A 296 10.43 12.12 -4.14
C TYR A 296 9.57 12.12 -2.88
N PHE A 297 9.96 11.30 -1.92
CA PHE A 297 9.19 11.15 -0.69
C PHE A 297 10.11 11.01 0.51
N ALA A 298 9.62 11.48 1.65
CA ALA A 298 10.30 11.33 2.93
C ALA A 298 9.29 11.34 4.08
N ARG A 299 9.65 10.64 5.16
CA ARG A 299 8.99 10.73 6.46
C ARG A 299 9.95 10.20 7.53
N TYR A 300 9.70 10.47 8.78
CA TYR A 300 10.48 9.91 9.88
C TYR A 300 9.98 8.55 10.35
N ASP A 301 10.90 7.67 10.79
CA ASP A 301 10.56 6.57 11.70
C ASP A 301 10.55 7.06 13.16
N ALA A 302 10.23 6.18 14.11
CA ALA A 302 10.22 6.48 15.53
C ALA A 302 11.63 6.84 16.10
N ARG A 303 12.72 6.54 15.37
CA ARG A 303 14.10 6.78 15.76
C ARG A 303 14.78 7.91 14.99
N ASN A 304 14.00 8.83 14.40
CA ASN A 304 14.49 9.98 13.65
C ASN A 304 15.29 9.63 12.38
N ARG A 305 15.08 8.45 11.78
CA ARG A 305 15.59 8.15 10.45
C ARG A 305 14.65 8.72 9.38
N LEU A 306 15.20 9.30 8.34
CA LEU A 306 14.40 9.59 7.14
C LEU A 306 14.20 8.30 6.34
N VAL A 307 12.96 7.89 6.21
CA VAL A 307 12.53 6.81 5.31
C VAL A 307 12.19 7.45 3.97
N THR A 308 12.90 7.05 2.94
CA THR A 308 12.81 7.56 1.58
C THR A 308 13.01 6.42 0.57
N GLY A 309 13.20 6.70 -0.69
CA GLY A 309 13.47 5.67 -1.69
C GLY A 309 13.43 6.21 -3.10
N GLY A 310 13.22 5.31 -4.04
CA GLY A 310 13.17 5.65 -5.45
C GLY A 310 13.15 4.40 -6.32
N ALA A 311 13.48 4.58 -7.59
CA ALA A 311 13.60 3.49 -8.53
C ALA A 311 14.90 3.58 -9.31
N VAL A 312 15.40 2.47 -9.82
CA VAL A 312 16.66 2.38 -10.54
C VAL A 312 16.51 1.59 -11.83
N ILE A 313 17.15 2.06 -12.89
CA ILE A 313 17.16 1.45 -14.21
C ILE A 313 18.51 0.82 -14.48
N GLY A 314 18.54 -0.27 -15.25
CA GLY A 314 19.73 -0.92 -15.77
C GLY A 314 20.34 -1.98 -14.84
N PRO A 315 21.38 -2.68 -15.34
CA PRO A 315 22.08 -3.74 -14.62
C PRO A 315 23.06 -3.19 -13.57
N GLY A 316 23.72 -4.09 -12.83
CA GLY A 316 24.78 -3.79 -11.89
C GLY A 316 24.27 -3.62 -10.46
N ASN A 317 25.11 -3.08 -9.58
CA ASN A 317 24.78 -2.89 -8.16
C ASN A 317 23.72 -1.80 -7.98
N LYS A 318 22.46 -2.19 -8.11
CA LYS A 318 21.30 -1.28 -8.07
C LYS A 318 21.19 -0.57 -6.73
N ALA A 319 21.48 -1.24 -5.63
CA ALA A 319 21.38 -0.67 -4.30
C ALA A 319 22.38 0.48 -4.11
N GLU A 320 23.65 0.29 -4.44
CA GLU A 320 24.68 1.32 -4.26
C GLU A 320 24.46 2.53 -5.18
N ARG A 321 24.11 2.27 -6.45
CA ARG A 321 23.77 3.35 -7.39
C ARG A 321 22.60 4.19 -6.92
N LEU A 322 21.60 3.54 -6.32
CA LEU A 322 20.42 4.20 -5.80
C LEU A 322 20.74 4.97 -4.51
N LYS A 323 21.54 4.39 -3.60
CA LYS A 323 22.03 5.09 -2.39
C LYS A 323 22.72 6.41 -2.76
N ALA A 324 23.71 6.37 -3.67
CA ALA A 324 24.43 7.56 -4.08
C ALA A 324 23.49 8.64 -4.64
N ARG A 325 22.57 8.26 -5.54
CA ARG A 325 21.61 9.19 -6.14
C ARG A 325 20.64 9.76 -5.12
N VAL A 326 20.11 8.93 -4.20
CA VAL A 326 19.19 9.39 -3.17
C VAL A 326 19.90 10.27 -2.14
N ALA A 327 21.15 9.96 -1.77
CA ALA A 327 21.95 10.79 -0.88
C ALA A 327 22.15 12.19 -1.49
N SER A 328 22.60 12.29 -2.74
CA SER A 328 22.77 13.57 -3.45
C SER A 328 21.46 14.35 -3.53
N ARG A 329 20.33 13.66 -3.77
CA ARG A 329 19.01 14.27 -3.78
C ARG A 329 18.61 14.83 -2.42
N LEU A 330 18.83 14.09 -1.32
CA LEU A 330 18.54 14.56 0.03
C LEU A 330 19.39 15.77 0.41
N GLN A 331 20.67 15.81 0.00
CA GLN A 331 21.57 16.95 0.20
C GLN A 331 21.13 18.18 -0.62
N LEU A 332 20.61 17.97 -1.83
CA LEU A 332 20.06 19.05 -2.63
C LEU A 332 18.78 19.64 -2.01
N LEU A 333 17.89 18.77 -1.52
CA LEU A 333 16.63 19.18 -0.89
C LEU A 333 16.86 19.83 0.48
N TRP A 334 17.79 19.27 1.24
CA TRP A 334 18.10 19.69 2.62
C TRP A 334 19.62 19.76 2.84
N PRO A 335 20.28 20.86 2.42
CA PRO A 335 21.74 21.01 2.59
C PRO A 335 22.19 20.82 4.05
N GLN A 336 21.35 21.18 5.01
CA GLN A 336 21.60 21.02 6.45
C GLN A 336 21.68 19.55 6.91
N ILE A 337 21.30 18.58 6.08
CA ILE A 337 21.39 17.16 6.44
C ILE A 337 22.86 16.68 6.51
N GLY A 338 23.79 17.36 5.82
CA GLY A 338 25.19 16.98 5.77
C GLY A 338 25.43 15.66 5.02
N GLU A 339 26.32 14.82 5.55
CA GLU A 339 26.62 13.51 4.99
C GLU A 339 25.43 12.54 5.19
N VAL A 340 24.96 11.94 4.11
CA VAL A 340 23.84 10.97 4.15
C VAL A 340 24.35 9.54 4.04
N ARG A 341 24.10 8.75 5.07
CA ARG A 341 24.36 7.30 5.09
C ARG A 341 23.06 6.55 5.33
N PHE A 342 22.94 5.35 4.72
CA PHE A 342 21.75 4.50 4.83
C PHE A 342 22.08 3.24 5.63
N ASP A 343 21.33 3.01 6.73
CA ASP A 343 21.42 1.78 7.50
C ASP A 343 20.67 0.63 6.80
N TYR A 344 19.57 0.95 6.11
CA TYR A 344 18.69 -0.05 5.49
C TYR A 344 18.36 0.30 4.05
N VAL A 345 18.34 -0.72 3.19
CA VAL A 345 17.88 -0.65 1.80
C VAL A 345 17.13 -1.92 1.47
N TRP A 346 15.89 -1.78 1.02
CA TRP A 346 15.02 -2.92 0.67
C TRP A 346 14.10 -2.58 -0.48
N ASN A 347 13.34 -3.54 -0.95
CA ASN A 347 12.39 -3.33 -2.02
C ASN A 347 11.12 -4.16 -1.85
N GLY A 348 10.11 -3.83 -2.66
CA GLY A 348 8.86 -4.55 -2.77
C GLY A 348 8.12 -4.16 -4.04
N TYR A 349 7.14 -4.98 -4.42
CA TYR A 349 6.34 -4.71 -5.60
C TYR A 349 5.21 -3.73 -5.31
N VAL A 350 4.97 -2.84 -6.27
CA VAL A 350 3.78 -2.01 -6.39
C VAL A 350 2.98 -2.53 -7.58
N GLY A 351 1.71 -2.87 -7.37
CA GLY A 351 0.79 -3.28 -8.45
C GLY A 351 0.21 -2.08 -9.16
N MET A 352 0.72 -1.79 -10.35
CA MET A 352 0.30 -0.65 -11.17
C MET A 352 -0.72 -1.09 -12.22
N THR A 353 -1.89 -0.46 -12.26
CA THR A 353 -2.84 -0.56 -13.38
C THR A 353 -2.52 0.51 -14.43
N THR A 354 -2.97 0.30 -15.66
CA THR A 354 -2.67 1.22 -16.79
C THR A 354 -3.27 2.61 -16.60
N ASP A 355 -4.37 2.72 -15.86
CA ASP A 355 -5.10 3.97 -15.61
C ASP A 355 -5.02 4.46 -14.15
N TYR A 356 -4.17 3.84 -13.33
CA TYR A 356 -3.96 4.18 -11.92
C TYR A 356 -5.20 4.01 -11.02
N MET A 357 -6.17 3.18 -11.44
CA MET A 357 -7.39 2.92 -10.68
C MET A 357 -7.30 1.62 -9.89
N PRO A 358 -7.67 1.61 -8.60
CA PRO A 358 -7.94 0.38 -7.88
C PRO A 358 -9.27 -0.22 -8.38
N ARG A 359 -9.36 -1.55 -8.39
CA ARG A 359 -10.53 -2.28 -8.86
C ARG A 359 -10.88 -3.42 -7.94
N ILE A 360 -12.19 -3.68 -7.83
CA ILE A 360 -12.71 -4.91 -7.24
C ILE A 360 -13.35 -5.77 -8.33
N HIS A 361 -13.20 -7.08 -8.19
CA HIS A 361 -13.59 -8.06 -9.19
C HIS A 361 -14.49 -9.12 -8.58
N ARG A 362 -15.40 -9.61 -9.40
CA ARG A 362 -16.19 -10.82 -9.10
C ARG A 362 -15.53 -12.00 -9.82
N LEU A 363 -14.97 -12.95 -9.06
CA LEU A 363 -14.25 -14.12 -9.60
C LEU A 363 -15.16 -15.32 -9.84
N GLY A 364 -16.40 -15.20 -9.39
CA GLY A 364 -17.44 -16.21 -9.45
C GLY A 364 -18.50 -15.96 -8.39
N PRO A 365 -19.46 -16.86 -8.20
CA PRO A 365 -20.44 -16.72 -7.13
C PRO A 365 -19.75 -16.66 -5.76
N ASP A 366 -20.03 -15.60 -4.99
CA ASP A 366 -19.45 -15.34 -3.65
C ASP A 366 -17.91 -15.33 -3.62
N ALA A 367 -17.27 -15.01 -4.75
CA ALA A 367 -15.82 -14.89 -4.86
C ALA A 367 -15.42 -13.52 -5.38
N TYR A 368 -14.51 -12.87 -4.68
CA TYR A 368 -14.13 -11.49 -4.89
C TYR A 368 -12.61 -11.34 -4.91
N GLY A 369 -12.13 -10.32 -5.61
CA GLY A 369 -10.72 -9.97 -5.64
C GLY A 369 -10.53 -8.48 -5.79
N TRP A 370 -9.31 -7.99 -5.57
CA TRP A 370 -8.96 -6.62 -5.85
C TRP A 370 -7.57 -6.49 -6.45
N THR A 371 -7.37 -5.43 -7.24
CA THR A 371 -6.11 -5.12 -7.90
C THR A 371 -5.85 -3.61 -7.89
N GLY A 372 -4.60 -3.22 -8.16
CA GLY A 372 -4.28 -1.82 -8.43
C GLY A 372 -4.04 -0.96 -7.18
N CYS A 373 -3.05 -1.32 -6.34
CA CYS A 373 -2.64 -0.46 -5.23
C CYS A 373 -2.00 0.86 -5.70
N ASN A 374 -1.45 0.90 -6.90
CA ASN A 374 -0.89 2.08 -7.56
C ASN A 374 0.04 2.93 -6.69
N GLY A 375 0.69 2.32 -5.68
CA GLY A 375 1.63 2.97 -4.76
C GLY A 375 1.00 3.85 -3.67
N ARG A 376 -0.33 3.95 -3.59
CA ARG A 376 -1.05 4.79 -2.62
C ARG A 376 -2.23 4.08 -1.96
N ALA A 377 -2.02 2.85 -1.51
CA ALA A 377 -3.12 2.06 -0.95
C ALA A 377 -3.05 1.85 0.57
N VAL A 378 -2.05 2.37 1.29
CA VAL A 378 -1.96 2.15 2.75
C VAL A 378 -3.24 2.61 3.45
N ALA A 379 -3.66 3.86 3.23
CA ALA A 379 -4.91 4.38 3.78
C ALA A 379 -6.14 3.63 3.22
N LEU A 380 -6.15 3.39 1.91
CA LEU A 380 -7.27 2.77 1.20
C LEU A 380 -7.56 1.34 1.66
N THR A 381 -6.55 0.55 2.03
CA THR A 381 -6.70 -0.90 2.27
C THR A 381 -7.61 -1.23 3.45
N ILE A 382 -7.71 -0.35 4.45
CA ILE A 382 -8.61 -0.57 5.58
C ILE A 382 -10.09 -0.46 5.16
N PRO A 383 -10.56 0.68 4.59
CA PRO A 383 -11.94 0.76 4.13
C PRO A 383 -12.24 -0.16 2.93
N LEU A 384 -11.25 -0.49 2.09
CA LEU A 384 -11.42 -1.47 1.01
C LEU A 384 -11.69 -2.88 1.57
N GLY A 385 -11.04 -3.26 2.68
CA GLY A 385 -11.33 -4.49 3.38
C GLY A 385 -12.76 -4.53 3.92
N ALA A 386 -13.26 -3.40 4.42
CA ALA A 386 -14.66 -3.26 4.83
C ALA A 386 -15.63 -3.42 3.64
N GLU A 387 -15.32 -2.83 2.48
CA GLU A 387 -16.13 -2.99 1.26
C GLU A 387 -16.19 -4.45 0.78
N LEU A 388 -15.04 -5.15 0.77
CA LEU A 388 -15.00 -6.57 0.44
C LEU A 388 -15.80 -7.41 1.46
N ALA A 389 -15.74 -7.06 2.74
CA ALA A 389 -16.55 -7.71 3.77
C ALA A 389 -18.07 -7.48 3.56
N LYS A 390 -18.48 -6.26 3.15
CA LYS A 390 -19.88 -5.97 2.76
C LYS A 390 -20.31 -6.83 1.57
N ALA A 391 -19.48 -6.93 0.52
CA ALA A 391 -19.76 -7.75 -0.65
C ALA A 391 -19.95 -9.22 -0.28
N VAL A 392 -19.06 -9.79 0.53
CA VAL A 392 -19.15 -11.16 1.05
C VAL A 392 -20.44 -11.39 1.84
N ARG A 393 -20.94 -10.39 2.55
CA ARG A 393 -22.19 -10.44 3.32
C ARG A 393 -23.44 -10.21 2.47
N GLY A 394 -23.30 -10.02 1.15
CA GLY A 394 -24.41 -9.84 0.23
C GLY A 394 -25.01 -8.43 0.22
N VAL A 395 -24.25 -7.41 0.62
CA VAL A 395 -24.67 -6.02 0.42
C VAL A 395 -24.79 -5.77 -1.09
N PRO A 396 -25.89 -5.15 -1.56
CA PRO A 396 -26.12 -4.90 -2.98
C PRO A 396 -24.98 -4.10 -3.62
N ASP A 397 -24.62 -4.45 -4.87
CA ASP A 397 -23.50 -3.82 -5.59
C ASP A 397 -23.64 -2.29 -5.70
N ASN A 398 -24.87 -1.79 -5.83
CA ASN A 398 -25.16 -0.36 -5.92
C ASN A 398 -24.98 0.42 -4.59
N GLU A 399 -24.77 -0.27 -3.49
CA GLU A 399 -24.46 0.33 -2.18
C GLU A 399 -22.95 0.33 -1.89
N LEU A 400 -22.16 -0.45 -2.65
CA LEU A 400 -20.71 -0.49 -2.49
C LEU A 400 -20.05 0.81 -2.99
N ALA A 401 -18.93 1.17 -2.38
CA ALA A 401 -18.15 2.35 -2.77
C ALA A 401 -17.38 2.15 -4.09
N LEU A 402 -16.97 0.92 -4.41
CA LEU A 402 -16.37 0.59 -5.69
C LEU A 402 -17.28 -0.34 -6.48
N PRO A 403 -17.50 -0.06 -7.78
CA PRO A 403 -18.22 -0.99 -8.65
C PRO A 403 -17.34 -2.20 -8.97
N PHE A 404 -17.95 -3.35 -9.15
CA PHE A 404 -17.26 -4.51 -9.70
C PHE A 404 -16.91 -4.27 -11.18
N THR A 405 -15.70 -4.65 -11.54
CA THR A 405 -15.21 -4.56 -12.94
C THR A 405 -14.68 -5.91 -13.41
N ASN A 406 -14.69 -6.13 -14.71
CA ASN A 406 -13.94 -7.23 -15.30
C ASN A 406 -12.45 -6.91 -15.27
N ALA A 407 -11.60 -7.94 -15.18
CA ALA A 407 -10.16 -7.77 -15.28
C ALA A 407 -9.77 -7.23 -16.66
N VAL A 408 -8.93 -6.21 -16.69
CA VAL A 408 -8.38 -5.61 -17.91
C VAL A 408 -6.91 -6.02 -18.02
N THR A 409 -6.67 -7.14 -18.68
CA THR A 409 -5.32 -7.68 -18.84
C THR A 409 -4.44 -6.78 -19.69
N ILE A 410 -3.19 -6.58 -19.26
CA ILE A 410 -2.18 -5.84 -20.02
C ILE A 410 -1.70 -6.72 -21.17
N PRO A 411 -1.86 -6.31 -22.45
CA PRO A 411 -1.38 -7.09 -23.57
C PRO A 411 0.11 -7.37 -23.47
N ALA A 412 0.54 -8.60 -23.80
CA ALA A 412 1.93 -9.03 -23.74
C ALA A 412 2.61 -8.78 -22.38
N HIS A 413 1.87 -8.86 -21.28
CA HIS A 413 2.31 -8.56 -19.91
C HIS A 413 3.70 -9.11 -19.58
N ALA A 414 3.95 -10.41 -19.85
CA ALA A 414 5.23 -11.08 -19.55
C ALA A 414 6.39 -10.46 -20.32
N LEU A 415 6.17 -10.02 -21.57
CA LEU A 415 7.17 -9.36 -22.40
C LEU A 415 7.44 -7.92 -21.95
N LEU A 416 6.41 -7.21 -21.49
CA LEU A 416 6.53 -5.82 -21.05
C LEU A 416 7.10 -5.66 -19.63
N ARG A 417 6.91 -6.67 -18.77
CA ARG A 417 7.35 -6.62 -17.37
C ARG A 417 8.84 -6.24 -17.18
N PRO A 418 9.82 -6.80 -17.94
CA PRO A 418 11.24 -6.41 -17.81
C PRO A 418 11.50 -4.95 -18.19
N PHE A 419 10.66 -4.36 -19.03
CA PHE A 419 10.81 -3.00 -19.55
C PHE A 419 10.05 -1.94 -18.73
N ALA A 420 9.22 -2.35 -17.77
CA ALA A 420 8.48 -1.43 -16.91
C ALA A 420 9.37 -0.33 -16.26
N PRO A 421 10.62 -0.61 -15.82
CA PRO A 421 11.49 0.44 -15.29
C PRO A 421 11.87 1.52 -16.30
N LEU A 422 11.80 1.28 -17.61
CA LEU A 422 12.12 2.30 -18.63
C LEU A 422 11.13 3.47 -18.65
N MET A 423 9.92 3.29 -18.12
CA MET A 423 8.97 4.38 -17.91
C MET A 423 9.55 5.52 -17.05
N LEU A 424 10.52 5.22 -16.19
CA LEU A 424 11.22 6.23 -15.41
C LEU A 424 11.98 7.25 -16.28
N LEU A 425 12.49 6.84 -17.45
CA LEU A 425 13.15 7.75 -18.39
C LEU A 425 12.16 8.79 -18.92
N LEU A 426 10.95 8.34 -19.27
CA LEU A 426 9.88 9.23 -19.71
C LEU A 426 9.45 10.18 -18.57
N TYR A 427 9.34 9.70 -17.34
CA TYR A 427 9.00 10.54 -16.19
C TYR A 427 10.10 11.59 -15.94
N ARG A 428 11.36 11.21 -15.92
CA ARG A 428 12.50 12.14 -15.78
C ARG A 428 12.55 13.18 -16.89
N TYR A 429 12.30 12.76 -18.14
CA TYR A 429 12.21 13.69 -19.26
C TYR A 429 11.07 14.69 -19.10
N ARG A 430 9.90 14.22 -18.68
CA ARG A 430 8.73 15.09 -18.41
C ARG A 430 9.01 16.05 -17.26
N ASP A 431 9.59 15.58 -16.17
CA ASP A 431 9.94 16.41 -15.01
C ASP A 431 10.93 17.51 -15.41
N ALA A 432 11.96 17.17 -16.20
CA ALA A 432 12.93 18.13 -16.72
C ALA A 432 12.33 19.19 -17.69
N ARG A 433 11.21 18.85 -18.33
CA ARG A 433 10.48 19.75 -19.24
C ARG A 433 9.26 20.40 -18.59
N GLU A 434 9.03 20.18 -17.31
CA GLU A 434 7.81 20.61 -16.58
C GLU A 434 6.49 20.15 -17.23
N ILE A 435 6.52 19.07 -17.98
CA ILE A 435 5.34 18.50 -18.64
C ILE A 435 4.52 17.76 -17.59
N ALA A 436 3.28 18.18 -17.42
CA ALA A 436 2.32 17.62 -16.45
C ALA A 436 1.76 16.26 -16.87
#